data_d81d8cde6f257b6a2e9c04f7dc799f9e
#
_entry.id   d81d8cde6f257b6a2e9c04f7dc799f9e
#
_cell.length_a   1.000
_cell.length_b   1.000
_cell.length_c   1.000
_cell.angle_alpha   90.00
_cell.angle_beta   90.00
_cell.angle_gamma   90.00
#
_symmetry.space_group_name_H-M   'P 1'
#
loop_
_entity.id
_entity.type
_entity.pdbx_description
1 polymer ?
#
loop_
_entity_poly.entity_id
_entity_poly.type
_entity_poly.pdbx_seq_one_letter_code
_entity_poly.pdbx_strand_id
1 'polypeptide(L)'
;MLQHIQAGHPVSVVVTLVDGLVVARSVFHHSMNYRSVVLFGRGRLIEPEGEKLEALEILTEHILRGRWRDARKPNRQELDATSVVAINIESASAKVRTGPPVDDEEDYQLPTWAGVIPLRQQALEPVADPRLRSGIPVPGYAARYDRTR
;
A
#
# COMPACT_ATOMS: atom_id res chain seq x y z
N MET A 1 -14.51 -6.48 -13.41
CA MET A 1 -13.45 -5.43 -13.42
C MET A 1 -12.74 -5.35 -14.77
N LEU A 2 -12.11 -6.42 -15.29
CA LEU A 2 -11.37 -6.38 -16.57
C LEU A 2 -12.22 -5.91 -17.76
N GLN A 3 -13.44 -6.42 -17.92
CA GLN A 3 -14.38 -5.98 -18.98
C GLN A 3 -14.69 -4.48 -18.91
N HIS A 4 -14.82 -3.94 -17.70
CA HIS A 4 -15.04 -2.50 -17.48
C HIS A 4 -13.85 -1.67 -17.96
N ILE A 5 -12.63 -2.13 -17.66
CA ILE A 5 -11.39 -1.49 -18.12
C ILE A 5 -11.25 -1.56 -19.65
N GLN A 6 -11.50 -2.74 -20.22
CA GLN A 6 -11.46 -2.94 -21.69
C GLN A 6 -12.47 -2.07 -22.44
N ALA A 7 -13.63 -1.80 -21.81
CA ALA A 7 -14.63 -0.87 -22.34
C ALA A 7 -14.23 0.61 -22.22
N GLY A 8 -13.05 0.92 -21.68
CA GLY A 8 -12.54 2.29 -21.53
C GLY A 8 -13.23 3.11 -20.45
N HIS A 9 -13.96 2.48 -19.55
CA HIS A 9 -14.61 3.20 -18.46
C HIS A 9 -13.60 3.76 -17.46
N PRO A 10 -13.91 4.89 -16.80
CA PRO A 10 -13.05 5.46 -15.77
C PRO A 10 -12.96 4.55 -14.55
N VAL A 11 -11.81 4.56 -13.92
CA VAL A 11 -11.52 3.84 -12.67
C VAL A 11 -10.97 4.81 -11.63
N SER A 12 -11.15 4.47 -10.35
CA SER A 12 -10.50 5.15 -9.25
C SER A 12 -9.68 4.17 -8.43
N VAL A 13 -8.52 4.63 -7.95
CA VAL A 13 -7.66 3.90 -7.02
C VAL A 13 -7.50 4.73 -5.77
N VAL A 14 -7.76 4.13 -4.62
CA VAL A 14 -7.60 4.80 -3.33
C VAL A 14 -6.56 4.06 -2.51
N VAL A 15 -5.62 4.82 -1.96
CA VAL A 15 -4.63 4.31 -0.99
C VAL A 15 -4.70 5.17 0.26
N THR A 16 -4.91 4.54 1.40
CA THR A 16 -4.96 5.23 2.69
C THR A 16 -4.03 4.56 3.69
N LEU A 17 -3.21 5.36 4.34
CA LEU A 17 -2.37 4.96 5.47
C LEU A 17 -2.89 5.65 6.71
N VAL A 18 -3.18 4.88 7.76
CA VAL A 18 -3.60 5.40 9.07
C VAL A 18 -2.36 5.58 9.93
N ASP A 19 -2.12 6.80 10.39
CA ASP A 19 -0.94 7.19 11.15
C ASP A 19 -1.21 7.34 12.67
N GLY A 20 -2.50 7.35 13.08
CA GLY A 20 -2.87 7.41 14.50
C GLY A 20 -4.37 7.51 14.74
N LEU A 21 -4.78 7.10 15.94
CA LEU A 21 -6.14 7.32 16.44
C LEU A 21 -6.18 8.63 17.20
N VAL A 22 -7.14 9.47 16.91
CA VAL A 22 -7.35 10.76 17.58
C VAL A 22 -8.50 10.60 18.54
N VAL A 23 -8.16 10.55 19.82
CA VAL A 23 -9.11 10.37 20.92
C VAL A 23 -9.42 11.73 21.52
N ALA A 24 -10.64 12.17 21.38
CA ALA A 24 -11.13 13.45 21.86
C ALA A 24 -11.83 13.27 23.23
N ARG A 25 -12.20 14.38 23.88
CA ARG A 25 -12.99 14.35 25.10
C ARG A 25 -14.44 13.99 24.80
N SER A 26 -14.96 14.48 23.70
CA SER A 26 -16.27 14.10 23.17
C SER A 26 -16.12 12.92 22.19
N VAL A 27 -16.97 11.90 22.29
CA VAL A 27 -17.00 10.78 21.35
C VAL A 27 -17.31 11.24 19.93
N PHE A 28 -17.98 12.36 19.77
CA PHE A 28 -18.32 12.97 18.50
C PHE A 28 -17.08 13.49 17.76
N HIS A 29 -16.06 13.94 18.49
CA HIS A 29 -14.83 14.51 17.96
C HIS A 29 -13.69 13.49 17.77
N HIS A 30 -13.92 12.20 18.05
CA HIS A 30 -12.97 11.14 17.72
C HIS A 30 -12.68 11.11 16.21
N SER A 31 -11.42 10.86 15.86
CA SER A 31 -10.97 10.88 14.46
C SER A 31 -9.74 10.02 14.26
N MET A 32 -9.12 10.12 13.08
CA MET A 32 -7.85 9.47 12.75
C MET A 32 -6.90 10.47 12.09
N ASN A 33 -5.61 10.33 12.37
CA ASN A 33 -4.56 10.92 11.54
C ASN A 33 -4.25 9.95 10.40
N TYR A 34 -4.21 10.46 9.17
CA TYR A 34 -4.06 9.63 7.98
C TYR A 34 -3.50 10.43 6.79
N ARG A 35 -2.98 9.69 5.84
CA ARG A 35 -2.62 10.15 4.50
C ARG A 35 -3.41 9.33 3.49
N SER A 36 -4.19 9.98 2.66
CA SER A 36 -5.01 9.32 1.64
C SER A 36 -4.80 9.96 0.29
N VAL A 37 -4.69 9.14 -0.74
CA VAL A 37 -4.63 9.58 -2.13
C VAL A 37 -5.73 8.87 -2.91
N VAL A 38 -6.46 9.62 -3.70
CA VAL A 38 -7.42 9.11 -4.67
C VAL A 38 -6.90 9.48 -6.06
N LEU A 39 -6.77 8.48 -6.91
CA LEU A 39 -6.39 8.63 -8.30
C LEU A 39 -7.61 8.32 -9.18
N PHE A 40 -7.81 9.11 -10.22
CA PHE A 40 -8.82 8.87 -11.25
C PHE A 40 -8.13 8.74 -12.59
N GLY A 41 -8.63 7.84 -13.42
CA GLY A 41 -8.06 7.64 -14.74
C GLY A 41 -8.72 6.52 -15.51
N ARG A 42 -8.08 6.13 -16.60
CA ARG A 42 -8.52 5.03 -17.45
C ARG A 42 -7.45 3.96 -17.50
N GLY A 43 -7.91 2.71 -17.40
CA GLY A 43 -7.03 1.55 -17.48
C GLY A 43 -6.91 1.03 -18.91
N ARG A 44 -5.72 0.51 -19.24
CA ARG A 44 -5.51 -0.35 -20.42
C ARG A 44 -4.89 -1.67 -19.98
N LEU A 45 -5.27 -2.75 -20.62
CA LEU A 45 -4.57 -4.04 -20.47
C LEU A 45 -3.20 -3.95 -21.13
N ILE A 46 -2.21 -4.50 -20.47
CA ILE A 46 -0.88 -4.72 -21.03
C ILE A 46 -0.87 -6.12 -21.65
N GLU A 47 -0.91 -6.20 -22.96
CA GLU A 47 -0.94 -7.47 -23.70
C GLU A 47 0.45 -7.97 -24.10
N PRO A 48 1.40 -7.10 -24.55
CA PRO A 48 2.72 -7.55 -24.95
C PRO A 48 3.48 -8.21 -23.81
N GLU A 49 4.00 -9.41 -24.04
CA GLU A 49 4.72 -10.20 -23.05
C GLU A 49 5.88 -9.44 -22.40
N GLY A 50 6.65 -8.71 -23.21
CA GLY A 50 7.76 -7.89 -22.73
C GLY A 50 7.33 -6.79 -21.76
N GLU A 51 6.25 -6.06 -22.09
CA GLU A 51 5.69 -5.03 -21.20
C GLU A 51 5.11 -5.64 -19.91
N LYS A 52 4.49 -6.83 -19.99
CA LYS A 52 4.00 -7.54 -18.80
C LYS A 52 5.15 -7.93 -17.86
N LEU A 53 6.24 -8.45 -18.42
CA LEU A 53 7.43 -8.80 -17.63
C LEU A 53 8.05 -7.58 -16.98
N GLU A 54 8.20 -6.48 -17.71
CA GLU A 54 8.71 -5.22 -17.18
C GLU A 54 7.82 -4.68 -16.04
N ALA A 55 6.51 -4.69 -16.21
CA ALA A 55 5.58 -4.25 -15.17
C ALA A 55 5.64 -5.13 -13.92
N LEU A 56 5.80 -6.45 -14.07
CA LEU A 56 5.96 -7.38 -12.96
C LEU A 56 7.31 -7.20 -12.24
N GLU A 57 8.37 -6.88 -12.99
CA GLU A 57 9.67 -6.51 -12.42
C GLU A 57 9.56 -5.24 -11.59
N ILE A 58 9.01 -4.18 -12.15
CA ILE A 58 8.80 -2.90 -11.46
C ILE A 58 8.00 -3.11 -10.16
N LEU A 59 6.91 -3.87 -10.22
CA LEU A 59 6.09 -4.17 -9.05
C LEU A 59 6.86 -4.95 -7.98
N THR A 60 7.62 -5.98 -8.40
CA THR A 60 8.40 -6.81 -7.49
C THR A 60 9.50 -6.00 -6.81
N GLU A 61 10.25 -5.20 -7.58
CA GLU A 61 11.33 -4.36 -7.08
C GLU A 61 10.82 -3.19 -6.21
N HIS A 62 9.59 -2.69 -6.47
CA HIS A 62 8.94 -1.71 -5.61
C HIS A 62 8.58 -2.29 -4.23
N ILE A 63 8.10 -3.53 -4.20
CA ILE A 63 7.70 -4.20 -2.94
C ILE A 63 8.93 -4.69 -2.18
N LEU A 64 9.87 -5.32 -2.88
CA LEU A 64 11.04 -5.97 -2.27
C LEU A 64 12.26 -5.85 -3.21
N ARG A 65 12.98 -4.76 -3.06
CA ARG A 65 14.10 -4.41 -3.92
C ARG A 65 15.22 -5.47 -3.91
N GLY A 66 15.57 -5.97 -5.09
CA GLY A 66 16.55 -7.04 -5.29
C GLY A 66 15.93 -8.44 -5.43
N ARG A 67 14.61 -8.58 -5.17
CA ARG A 67 13.95 -9.89 -5.24
C ARG A 67 13.81 -10.41 -6.66
N TRP A 68 13.58 -9.54 -7.63
CA TRP A 68 13.41 -9.96 -9.03
C TRP A 68 14.61 -10.74 -9.56
N ARG A 69 15.81 -10.33 -9.18
CA ARG A 69 17.04 -11.04 -9.59
C ARG A 69 17.14 -12.45 -9.02
N ASP A 70 16.73 -12.65 -7.76
CA ASP A 70 16.84 -13.93 -7.06
C ASP A 70 15.68 -14.89 -7.34
N ALA A 71 14.53 -14.37 -7.72
CA ALA A 71 13.36 -15.19 -8.00
C ALA A 71 13.38 -15.76 -9.43
N ARG A 72 12.80 -16.96 -9.59
CA ARG A 72 12.48 -17.49 -10.90
C ARG A 72 11.48 -16.56 -11.60
N LYS A 73 11.71 -16.28 -12.88
CA LYS A 73 10.79 -15.49 -13.69
C LYS A 73 9.49 -16.28 -13.96
N PRO A 74 8.37 -15.58 -14.21
CA PRO A 74 7.14 -16.24 -14.62
C PRO A 74 7.36 -17.10 -15.87
N ASN A 75 6.77 -18.28 -15.90
CA ASN A 75 6.69 -19.07 -17.11
C ASN A 75 5.53 -18.60 -18.00
N ARG A 76 5.40 -19.18 -19.20
CA ARG A 76 4.38 -18.82 -20.18
C ARG A 76 2.97 -18.96 -19.62
N GLN A 77 2.67 -20.06 -18.96
CA GLN A 77 1.34 -20.33 -18.39
C GLN A 77 0.98 -19.31 -17.30
N GLU A 78 1.95 -18.92 -16.46
CA GLU A 78 1.77 -17.91 -15.41
C GLU A 78 1.53 -16.52 -16.01
N LEU A 79 2.23 -16.17 -17.10
CA LEU A 79 2.03 -14.92 -17.82
C LEU A 79 0.68 -14.86 -18.51
N ASP A 80 0.24 -15.95 -19.13
CA ASP A 80 -1.06 -16.03 -19.80
C ASP A 80 -2.22 -15.93 -18.79
N ALA A 81 -2.04 -16.47 -17.59
CA ALA A 81 -3.00 -16.38 -16.49
C ALA A 81 -3.01 -15.02 -15.76
N THR A 82 -2.02 -14.17 -15.99
CA THR A 82 -1.87 -12.88 -15.30
C THR A 82 -2.36 -11.75 -16.19
N SER A 83 -3.29 -10.95 -15.68
CA SER A 83 -3.68 -9.68 -16.28
C SER A 83 -2.96 -8.52 -15.61
N VAL A 84 -2.25 -7.73 -16.39
CA VAL A 84 -1.60 -6.49 -15.93
C VAL A 84 -2.34 -5.29 -16.54
N VAL A 85 -2.67 -4.31 -15.70
CA VAL A 85 -3.38 -3.10 -16.10
C VAL A 85 -2.50 -1.90 -15.81
N ALA A 86 -2.25 -1.08 -16.81
CA ALA A 86 -1.70 0.25 -16.65
C ALA A 86 -2.86 1.25 -16.52
N ILE A 87 -2.77 2.15 -15.55
CA ILE A 87 -3.75 3.22 -15.37
C ILE A 87 -3.09 4.55 -15.73
N ASN A 88 -3.65 5.22 -16.74
CA ASN A 88 -3.27 6.59 -17.06
C ASN A 88 -3.97 7.53 -16.07
N ILE A 89 -3.19 8.21 -15.22
CA ILE A 89 -3.73 9.10 -14.19
C ILE A 89 -4.15 10.41 -14.86
N GLU A 90 -5.45 10.69 -14.84
CA GLU A 90 -6.05 11.92 -15.38
C GLU A 90 -6.16 13.00 -14.31
N SER A 91 -6.46 12.60 -13.07
CA SER A 91 -6.50 13.50 -11.93
C SER A 91 -6.18 12.76 -10.63
N ALA A 92 -5.75 13.51 -9.62
CA ALA A 92 -5.43 12.98 -8.30
C ALA A 92 -5.83 13.99 -7.22
N SER A 93 -6.21 13.47 -6.06
CA SER A 93 -6.45 14.25 -4.86
C SER A 93 -5.76 13.60 -3.68
N ALA A 94 -5.10 14.40 -2.85
CA ALA A 94 -4.48 13.94 -1.62
C ALA A 94 -5.15 14.63 -0.42
N LYS A 95 -5.43 13.86 0.63
CA LYS A 95 -5.91 14.37 1.90
C LYS A 95 -5.02 13.89 3.03
N VAL A 96 -4.49 14.82 3.79
CA VAL A 96 -3.64 14.54 4.95
C VAL A 96 -4.29 15.18 6.17
N ARG A 97 -4.47 14.38 7.23
CA ARG A 97 -4.85 14.87 8.54
C ARG A 97 -3.78 14.48 9.54
N THR A 98 -3.34 15.47 10.30
CA THR A 98 -2.37 15.34 11.38
C THR A 98 -2.83 16.19 12.58
N GLY A 99 -2.23 15.97 13.74
CA GLY A 99 -2.43 16.80 14.91
C GLY A 99 -3.36 16.18 15.96
N PRO A 100 -3.57 16.93 17.05
CA PRO A 100 -4.35 16.50 18.21
C PRO A 100 -5.87 16.50 17.92
N PRO A 101 -6.67 16.02 18.89
CA PRO A 101 -8.12 16.24 18.85
C PRO A 101 -8.43 17.73 18.94
N VAL A 102 -9.57 18.11 18.37
CA VAL A 102 -10.16 19.42 18.50
C VAL A 102 -11.54 19.21 19.10
N ASP A 103 -11.72 19.63 20.35
CA ASP A 103 -12.95 19.56 21.10
C ASP A 103 -13.60 20.97 21.15
N ASP A 104 -14.84 21.03 21.59
CA ASP A 104 -15.49 22.31 21.93
C ASP A 104 -14.86 22.91 23.19
N GLU A 105 -14.86 24.23 23.31
CA GLU A 105 -14.17 24.95 24.40
C GLU A 105 -14.58 24.48 25.79
N GLU A 106 -15.86 24.16 25.99
CA GLU A 106 -16.39 23.65 27.26
C GLU A 106 -15.86 22.26 27.62
N ASP A 107 -15.59 21.42 26.60
CA ASP A 107 -15.07 20.07 26.80
C ASP A 107 -13.63 20.03 27.33
N TYR A 108 -12.83 21.09 27.12
CA TYR A 108 -11.47 21.15 27.62
C TYR A 108 -11.38 21.15 29.15
N GLN A 109 -12.48 21.44 29.84
CA GLN A 109 -12.58 21.38 31.31
C GLN A 109 -12.88 19.96 31.83
N LEU A 110 -13.24 19.02 30.97
CA LEU A 110 -13.57 17.66 31.38
C LEU A 110 -12.33 16.89 31.85
N PRO A 111 -12.40 16.12 32.93
CA PRO A 111 -11.30 15.32 33.45
C PRO A 111 -11.14 14.02 32.64
N THR A 112 -11.26 14.12 31.33
CA THR A 112 -11.19 12.99 30.40
C THR A 112 -9.91 13.11 29.59
N TRP A 113 -9.10 12.03 29.54
CA TRP A 113 -7.91 12.00 28.71
C TRP A 113 -8.28 12.15 27.24
N ALA A 114 -7.51 12.98 26.52
CA ALA A 114 -7.62 13.17 25.09
C ALA A 114 -6.22 13.29 24.50
N GLY A 115 -6.04 12.82 23.26
CA GLY A 115 -4.73 12.82 22.62
C GLY A 115 -4.70 11.98 21.37
N VAL A 116 -3.49 11.65 20.92
CA VAL A 116 -3.26 10.78 19.76
C VAL A 116 -2.60 9.50 20.21
N ILE A 117 -3.10 8.38 19.74
CA ILE A 117 -2.42 7.08 19.82
C ILE A 117 -1.75 6.86 18.45
N PRO A 118 -0.41 7.07 18.34
CA PRO A 118 0.29 6.86 17.08
C PRO A 118 0.24 5.40 16.65
N LEU A 119 0.07 5.17 15.34
CA LEU A 119 0.11 3.85 14.72
C LEU A 119 1.29 3.77 13.78
N ARG A 120 2.01 2.65 13.82
CA ARG A 120 3.13 2.37 12.93
C ARG A 120 3.09 0.93 12.44
N GLN A 121 3.25 0.75 11.14
CA GLN A 121 3.58 -0.56 10.57
C GLN A 121 5.09 -0.79 10.69
N GLN A 122 5.47 -1.95 11.19
CA GLN A 122 6.87 -2.35 11.33
C GLN A 122 7.05 -3.75 10.74
N ALA A 123 8.10 -3.92 9.91
CA ALA A 123 8.54 -5.24 9.51
C ALA A 123 9.15 -5.95 10.72
N LEU A 124 8.79 -7.20 10.91
CA LEU A 124 9.35 -8.08 11.92
C LEU A 124 10.44 -8.97 11.32
N GLU A 125 11.12 -9.75 12.17
CA GLU A 125 12.09 -10.72 11.73
C GLU A 125 11.50 -11.68 10.69
N PRO A 126 12.20 -11.93 9.56
CA PRO A 126 11.73 -12.87 8.56
C PRO A 126 11.61 -14.29 9.13
N VAL A 127 10.49 -14.93 8.84
CA VAL A 127 10.26 -16.33 9.19
C VAL A 127 10.47 -17.19 7.94
N ALA A 128 11.35 -18.17 8.05
CA ALA A 128 11.64 -19.09 6.94
C ALA A 128 10.44 -20.01 6.63
N ASP A 129 10.24 -20.31 5.35
CA ASP A 129 9.28 -21.34 4.93
C ASP A 129 9.70 -22.69 5.54
N PRO A 130 8.80 -23.45 6.19
CA PRO A 130 9.10 -24.79 6.73
C PRO A 130 9.64 -25.77 5.69
N ARG A 131 9.38 -25.55 4.42
CA ARG A 131 9.85 -26.37 3.29
C ARG A 131 11.12 -25.83 2.64
N LEU A 132 11.72 -24.77 3.21
CA LEU A 132 12.98 -24.25 2.70
C LEU A 132 14.09 -25.31 2.86
N ARG A 133 14.85 -25.54 1.77
CA ARG A 133 16.01 -26.44 1.84
C ARG A 133 17.03 -25.90 2.83
N SER A 134 17.62 -26.82 3.58
CA SER A 134 18.70 -26.49 4.54
C SER A 134 19.84 -25.73 3.87
N GLY A 135 20.43 -24.79 4.61
CA GLY A 135 21.60 -24.03 4.16
C GLY A 135 21.29 -22.80 3.29
N ILE A 136 20.03 -22.49 3.01
CA ILE A 136 19.67 -21.25 2.29
C ILE A 136 19.51 -20.11 3.31
N PRO A 137 20.40 -19.10 3.31
CA PRO A 137 20.32 -17.99 4.25
C PRO A 137 19.22 -17.01 3.86
N VAL A 138 18.76 -16.23 4.85
CA VAL A 138 17.88 -15.08 4.60
C VAL A 138 18.66 -14.04 3.79
N PRO A 139 18.19 -13.63 2.60
CA PRO A 139 18.87 -12.65 1.77
C PRO A 139 18.85 -11.27 2.43
N GLY A 140 19.87 -10.46 2.16
CA GLY A 140 20.06 -9.15 2.79
C GLY A 140 18.88 -8.18 2.60
N TYR A 141 18.18 -8.24 1.47
CA TYR A 141 17.00 -7.41 1.22
C TYR A 141 15.78 -7.81 2.08
N ALA A 142 15.67 -9.09 2.46
CA ALA A 142 14.62 -9.55 3.37
C ALA A 142 15.01 -9.30 4.85
N ALA A 143 16.27 -9.57 5.20
CA ALA A 143 16.76 -9.35 6.57
C ALA A 143 16.75 -7.88 7.00
N ARG A 144 16.86 -6.95 6.05
CA ARG A 144 16.86 -5.50 6.30
C ARG A 144 15.68 -4.80 5.62
N TYR A 145 14.57 -5.52 5.49
CA TYR A 145 13.38 -4.93 4.88
C TYR A 145 12.86 -3.76 5.71
N ASP A 146 12.73 -2.62 5.06
CA ASP A 146 12.16 -1.42 5.64
C ASP A 146 11.18 -0.80 4.64
N ARG A 147 9.91 -0.75 5.01
CA ARG A 147 8.85 -0.21 4.17
C ARG A 147 8.90 1.33 4.01
N THR A 148 9.69 2.00 4.82
CA THR A 148 9.81 3.47 4.83
C THR A 148 10.87 3.99 3.87
N ARG A 149 11.57 3.11 3.14
CA ARG A 149 12.63 3.43 2.18
C ARG A 149 12.19 3.22 0.74
#